data_08be0585feb31caaf7327e799e5e6848
#
_entry.id   08be0585feb31caaf7327e799e5e6848
#
_cell.length_a   1.000
_cell.length_b   1.000
_cell.length_c   1.000
_cell.angle_alpha   90.00
_cell.angle_beta   90.00
_cell.angle_gamma   90.00
#
_symmetry.space_group_name_H-M   'P 1'
#
loop_
_entity.id
_entity.type
_entity.pdbx_description
1 polymer ?
#
loop_
_entity_poly.entity_id
_entity_poly.type
_entity_poly.pdbx_seq_one_letter_code
_entity_poly.pdbx_strand_id
1 'polypeptide(L)'
;MADGINSSVTVHPELGPRIRGVAAGLGDATGTDAAEDLSRPELFEARRTGDVGLVHSWELVTAVDGPGTRMTLFMSGCPLRCQYCHNPDTMGMKEGTVEKVEDIVAKLKRYARIFKVSGGGLTISGGEPLFQIAFTRRVLKAAHDAGIHTCIDTSGFLGARLSDEDLDSIDLVLLDVKSGLPETYHEVTGQILAPTIEFGDRLHALGKKVWVRFVLVPGLTDAPDNIEAVADIVSRWKGTVERVEVLPFHNMGADKWKHLGLKYTLENVRPPNTRICSGHPRGL
;
A
#
# COMPACT_ATOMS: atom_id res chain seq x y z
N MET A 1 5.24 -37.49 -4.52
CA MET A 1 6.37 -36.61 -4.19
C MET A 1 5.77 -35.21 -4.08
N ALA A 2 5.63 -34.75 -2.84
CA ALA A 2 5.00 -33.45 -2.57
C ALA A 2 6.12 -32.40 -2.61
N ASP A 3 6.20 -31.66 -3.69
CA ASP A 3 7.07 -30.50 -3.76
C ASP A 3 6.49 -29.40 -2.86
N GLY A 4 7.16 -29.20 -1.74
CA GLY A 4 6.77 -28.24 -0.72
C GLY A 4 6.78 -26.82 -1.26
N ILE A 5 5.67 -26.15 -1.06
CA ILE A 5 5.57 -24.70 -1.24
C ILE A 5 6.46 -24.08 -0.16
N ASN A 6 7.64 -23.63 -0.54
CA ASN A 6 8.46 -22.80 0.34
C ASN A 6 7.99 -21.34 0.27
N SER A 7 6.71 -21.11 0.62
CA SER A 7 6.22 -19.76 0.87
C SER A 7 6.55 -19.42 2.32
N SER A 8 7.60 -18.64 2.52
CA SER A 8 7.94 -18.12 3.84
C SER A 8 6.81 -17.17 4.28
N VAL A 9 5.95 -17.61 5.21
CA VAL A 9 5.06 -16.72 5.94
C VAL A 9 5.94 -15.88 6.86
N THR A 10 6.14 -14.63 6.52
CA THR A 10 6.90 -13.69 7.35
C THR A 10 5.93 -12.98 8.28
N VAL A 11 5.99 -13.28 9.56
CA VAL A 11 5.30 -12.52 10.60
C VAL A 11 6.27 -11.47 11.10
N HIS A 12 5.90 -10.20 10.93
CA HIS A 12 6.67 -9.07 11.48
C HIS A 12 6.29 -8.86 12.96
N PRO A 13 7.15 -9.25 13.94
CA PRO A 13 6.86 -9.13 15.36
C PRO A 13 7.09 -7.73 15.83
N GLU A 14 6.69 -6.71 15.65
CA GLU A 14 6.92 -5.32 16.08
C GLU A 14 7.32 -4.39 14.92
N LEU A 15 6.33 -3.79 14.34
CA LEU A 15 6.50 -2.44 13.81
C LEU A 15 6.62 -1.51 15.02
N GLY A 16 7.85 -1.29 15.50
CA GLY A 16 8.14 -0.26 16.48
C GLY A 16 7.55 1.08 16.04
N PRO A 17 7.36 2.04 16.96
CA PRO A 17 6.76 3.31 16.62
C PRO A 17 7.50 3.89 15.43
N ARG A 18 6.78 4.17 14.33
CA ARG A 18 7.34 4.97 13.23
C ARG A 18 7.85 6.24 13.87
N ILE A 19 9.17 6.42 13.89
CA ILE A 19 9.78 7.60 14.47
C ILE A 19 9.37 8.77 13.58
N ARG A 20 8.27 9.43 13.95
CA ARG A 20 7.99 10.77 13.45
C ARG A 20 9.15 11.62 13.93
N GLY A 21 9.97 12.10 13.05
CA GLY A 21 10.92 13.11 13.46
C GLY A 21 12.26 13.16 12.74
N VAL A 22 12.65 12.13 12.00
CA VAL A 22 13.93 12.18 11.29
C VAL A 22 13.74 12.54 9.81
N ALA A 23 12.58 12.27 9.23
CA ALA A 23 12.30 12.60 7.83
C ALA A 23 11.62 13.96 7.64
N ALA A 24 10.84 14.45 8.60
CA ALA A 24 10.21 15.78 8.53
C ALA A 24 11.21 16.94 8.42
N GLY A 25 12.45 16.77 8.92
CA GLY A 25 13.50 17.77 8.81
C GLY A 25 14.27 17.77 7.48
N LEU A 26 14.16 16.72 6.68
CA LEU A 26 14.84 16.61 5.38
C LEU A 26 13.89 16.82 4.19
N GLY A 27 12.57 16.74 4.41
CA GLY A 27 11.56 16.90 3.36
C GLY A 27 11.07 18.32 3.11
N ASP A 28 11.27 19.20 4.07
CA ASP A 28 10.68 20.54 4.05
C ASP A 28 11.49 21.58 3.25
N ALA A 29 12.58 21.19 2.64
CA ALA A 29 13.49 22.18 2.05
C ALA A 29 13.37 22.36 0.52
N THR A 30 12.50 21.62 -0.19
CA THR A 30 12.51 21.70 -1.67
C THR A 30 11.17 21.43 -2.39
N GLY A 31 10.06 21.38 -1.70
CA GLY A 31 8.75 21.21 -2.34
C GLY A 31 7.96 22.52 -2.30
N THR A 32 8.09 23.37 -3.30
CA THR A 32 7.06 24.37 -3.58
C THR A 32 5.78 23.60 -3.91
N ASP A 33 4.69 23.88 -3.20
CA ASP A 33 3.37 23.33 -3.54
C ASP A 33 3.03 23.81 -4.97
N ALA A 34 3.02 22.87 -5.94
CA ALA A 34 2.74 23.22 -7.33
C ALA A 34 1.38 23.89 -7.52
N ALA A 35 0.48 23.81 -6.52
CA ALA A 35 -0.79 24.51 -6.53
C ALA A 35 -0.66 26.02 -6.39
N GLU A 36 0.45 26.51 -5.82
CA GLU A 36 0.73 27.96 -5.69
C GLU A 36 1.10 28.58 -7.04
N ASP A 37 1.68 27.78 -7.94
CA ASP A 37 2.18 28.24 -9.24
C ASP A 37 1.12 28.14 -10.36
N LEU A 38 0.01 27.42 -10.15
CA LEU A 38 -0.97 27.11 -11.17
C LEU A 38 -2.31 27.79 -10.89
N SER A 39 -2.93 28.35 -11.94
CA SER A 39 -4.33 28.75 -11.87
C SER A 39 -5.25 27.55 -11.72
N ARG A 40 -6.49 27.75 -11.24
CA ARG A 40 -7.45 26.64 -11.07
C ARG A 40 -7.69 25.80 -12.33
N PRO A 41 -7.84 26.38 -13.55
CA PRO A 41 -7.98 25.60 -14.78
C PRO A 41 -6.72 24.80 -15.10
N GLU A 42 -5.53 25.38 -14.94
CA GLU A 42 -4.25 24.71 -15.16
C GLU A 42 -4.04 23.55 -14.19
N LEU A 43 -4.35 23.74 -12.90
CA LEU A 43 -4.30 22.70 -11.90
C LEU A 43 -5.26 21.55 -12.21
N PHE A 44 -6.48 21.87 -12.66
CA PHE A 44 -7.45 20.83 -13.06
C PHE A 44 -6.91 20.01 -14.23
N GLU A 45 -6.38 20.67 -15.26
CA GLU A 45 -5.81 20.00 -16.42
C GLU A 45 -4.57 19.17 -16.05
N ALA A 46 -3.65 19.72 -15.27
CA ALA A 46 -2.46 19.02 -14.82
C ALA A 46 -2.79 17.77 -13.97
N ARG A 47 -3.85 17.81 -13.16
CA ARG A 47 -4.35 16.62 -12.47
C ARG A 47 -4.97 15.60 -13.43
N ARG A 48 -5.72 16.07 -14.42
CA ARG A 48 -6.35 15.20 -15.42
C ARG A 48 -5.33 14.47 -16.28
N THR A 49 -4.26 15.16 -16.68
CA THR A 49 -3.15 14.58 -17.46
C THR A 49 -2.19 13.75 -16.58
N GLY A 50 -2.21 13.96 -15.26
CA GLY A 50 -1.31 13.32 -14.33
C GLY A 50 0.07 13.98 -14.22
N ASP A 51 0.21 15.24 -14.66
CA ASP A 51 1.43 16.02 -14.48
C ASP A 51 1.67 16.35 -13.00
N VAL A 52 0.58 16.49 -12.25
CA VAL A 52 0.59 16.69 -10.79
C VAL A 52 -0.34 15.72 -10.08
N GLY A 53 0.00 15.41 -8.83
CA GLY A 53 -0.83 14.62 -7.91
C GLY A 53 -0.82 15.21 -6.51
N LEU A 54 -1.87 14.93 -5.73
CA LEU A 54 -1.95 15.29 -4.32
C LEU A 54 -1.26 14.19 -3.50
N VAL A 55 -0.08 14.51 -3.00
CA VAL A 55 0.76 13.65 -2.17
C VAL A 55 0.57 14.03 -0.71
N HIS A 56 0.13 13.10 0.12
CA HIS A 56 -0.04 13.32 1.55
C HIS A 56 1.33 13.53 2.24
N SER A 57 2.25 12.62 1.96
CA SER A 57 3.60 12.64 2.53
C SER A 57 4.49 11.67 1.77
N TRP A 58 5.79 11.74 2.04
CA TRP A 58 6.73 10.74 1.58
C TRP A 58 7.72 10.41 2.71
N GLU A 59 8.19 9.19 2.71
CA GLU A 59 9.19 8.69 3.66
C GLU A 59 10.36 8.08 2.89
N LEU A 60 11.56 8.37 3.35
CA LEU A 60 12.77 7.74 2.87
C LEU A 60 13.21 6.68 3.88
N VAL A 61 13.77 5.57 3.38
CA VAL A 61 14.27 4.48 4.24
C VAL A 61 13.14 3.72 4.95
N THR A 62 12.06 3.39 4.22
CA THR A 62 11.12 2.38 4.70
C THR A 62 11.65 0.98 4.40
N ALA A 63 11.43 0.04 5.32
CA ALA A 63 11.85 -1.36 5.17
C ALA A 63 10.65 -2.33 5.14
N VAL A 64 9.44 -1.80 5.27
CA VAL A 64 8.19 -2.58 5.37
C VAL A 64 7.28 -2.44 4.14
N ASP A 65 7.60 -1.53 3.24
CA ASP A 65 6.77 -1.22 2.07
C ASP A 65 7.35 -1.85 0.79
N GLY A 66 7.92 -3.04 0.89
CA GLY A 66 8.54 -3.78 -0.20
C GLY A 66 10.02 -4.11 0.05
N PRO A 67 10.74 -4.65 -0.93
CA PRO A 67 12.13 -5.09 -0.78
C PRO A 67 13.11 -3.92 -0.66
N GLY A 68 14.15 -4.11 0.13
CA GLY A 68 15.27 -3.17 0.29
C GLY A 68 14.89 -1.85 0.94
N THR A 69 15.77 -0.86 0.81
CA THR A 69 15.52 0.51 1.28
C THR A 69 14.72 1.26 0.22
N ARG A 70 13.60 1.86 0.62
CA ARG A 70 12.67 2.46 -0.34
C ARG A 70 12.33 3.90 0.00
N MET A 71 12.00 4.65 -1.03
CA MET A 71 11.20 5.85 -0.89
C MET A 71 9.73 5.45 -1.03
N THR A 72 8.93 5.72 -0.01
CA THR A 72 7.49 5.47 -0.05
C THR A 72 6.75 6.79 -0.19
N LEU A 73 5.94 6.88 -1.24
CA LEU A 73 5.08 8.02 -1.55
C LEU A 73 3.65 7.69 -1.10
N PHE A 74 3.11 8.45 -0.15
CA PHE A 74 1.76 8.26 0.35
C PHE A 74 0.79 9.21 -0.37
N MET A 75 -0.12 8.63 -1.14
CA MET A 75 -1.11 9.39 -1.91
C MET A 75 -2.32 9.77 -1.06
N SER A 76 -2.95 10.90 -1.37
CA SER A 76 -4.26 11.27 -0.82
C SER A 76 -5.39 10.72 -1.69
N GLY A 77 -6.52 10.42 -1.06
CA GLY A 77 -7.70 9.84 -1.70
C GLY A 77 -7.75 8.32 -1.61
N CYS A 78 -8.84 7.79 -1.07
CA CYS A 78 -9.11 6.36 -0.98
C CYS A 78 -10.62 6.11 -1.07
N PRO A 79 -11.08 5.15 -1.88
CA PRO A 79 -12.50 4.79 -1.93
C PRO A 79 -12.93 3.88 -0.78
N LEU A 80 -11.98 3.24 -0.07
CA LEU A 80 -12.24 2.36 1.05
C LEU A 80 -12.36 3.16 2.36
N ARG A 81 -13.06 2.56 3.34
CA ARG A 81 -13.23 3.11 4.69
C ARG A 81 -12.84 2.07 5.74
N CYS A 82 -11.63 1.51 5.57
CA CYS A 82 -11.14 0.44 6.43
C CYS A 82 -11.19 0.84 7.91
N GLN A 83 -11.87 0.04 8.74
CA GLN A 83 -12.05 0.32 10.16
C GLN A 83 -10.71 0.43 10.92
N TYR A 84 -9.68 -0.29 10.47
CA TYR A 84 -8.34 -0.29 11.06
C TYR A 84 -7.32 0.63 10.34
N CYS A 85 -7.79 1.59 9.54
CA CYS A 85 -6.90 2.44 8.77
C CYS A 85 -5.93 3.22 9.68
N HIS A 86 -4.63 3.11 9.42
CA HIS A 86 -3.61 3.87 10.15
C HIS A 86 -3.45 5.30 9.63
N ASN A 87 -3.93 5.57 8.43
CA ASN A 87 -3.83 6.86 7.76
C ASN A 87 -5.21 7.35 7.31
N PRO A 88 -6.20 7.54 8.25
CA PRO A 88 -7.53 8.03 7.89
C PRO A 88 -7.50 9.44 7.29
N ASP A 89 -6.44 10.21 7.56
CA ASP A 89 -6.11 11.49 6.96
C ASP A 89 -5.92 11.41 5.44
N THR A 90 -5.50 10.26 4.91
CA THR A 90 -5.37 10.05 3.47
C THR A 90 -6.68 9.67 2.76
N MET A 91 -7.77 9.39 3.48
CA MET A 91 -9.04 8.97 2.88
C MET A 91 -9.65 10.05 1.97
N GLY A 92 -9.47 11.32 2.33
CA GLY A 92 -9.93 12.46 1.54
C GLY A 92 -8.86 13.02 0.61
N MET A 93 -9.27 13.94 -0.27
CA MET A 93 -8.37 14.70 -1.14
C MET A 93 -8.12 16.11 -0.58
N LYS A 94 -7.89 16.22 0.74
CA LYS A 94 -7.76 17.50 1.43
C LYS A 94 -6.37 17.72 2.04
N GLU A 95 -5.74 16.64 2.48
CA GLU A 95 -4.44 16.68 3.14
C GLU A 95 -3.33 16.39 2.14
N GLY A 96 -2.21 17.10 2.26
CA GLY A 96 -1.01 16.90 1.44
C GLY A 96 -0.68 18.12 0.56
N THR A 97 0.35 17.96 -0.26
CA THR A 97 0.84 18.96 -1.22
C THR A 97 0.65 18.47 -2.65
N VAL A 98 0.48 19.41 -3.58
CA VAL A 98 0.44 19.11 -5.00
C VAL A 98 1.87 18.99 -5.52
N GLU A 99 2.28 17.77 -5.85
CA GLU A 99 3.63 17.47 -6.32
C GLU A 99 3.63 17.22 -7.85
N LYS A 100 4.67 17.69 -8.53
CA LYS A 100 4.91 17.40 -9.95
C LYS A 100 5.62 16.05 -10.12
N VAL A 101 5.31 15.33 -11.20
CA VAL A 101 6.01 14.07 -11.53
C VAL A 101 7.52 14.28 -11.62
N GLU A 102 7.96 15.36 -12.26
CA GLU A 102 9.37 15.69 -12.44
C GLU A 102 10.11 15.91 -11.11
N ASP A 103 9.48 16.52 -10.11
CA ASP A 103 10.06 16.75 -8.79
C ASP A 103 10.24 15.44 -8.02
N ILE A 104 9.23 14.54 -8.07
CA ILE A 104 9.33 13.20 -7.50
C ILE A 104 10.47 12.42 -8.16
N VAL A 105 10.56 12.44 -9.48
CA VAL A 105 11.62 11.75 -10.23
C VAL A 105 13.00 12.33 -9.91
N ALA A 106 13.12 13.64 -9.76
CA ALA A 106 14.36 14.30 -9.34
C ALA A 106 14.77 13.84 -7.93
N LYS A 107 13.82 13.76 -6.99
CA LYS A 107 14.06 13.20 -5.65
C LYS A 107 14.56 11.76 -5.74
N LEU A 108 13.89 10.90 -6.50
CA LEU A 108 14.27 9.48 -6.67
C LEU A 108 15.69 9.31 -7.23
N LYS A 109 16.06 10.10 -8.24
CA LYS A 109 17.40 10.05 -8.84
C LYS A 109 18.51 10.36 -7.86
N ARG A 110 18.27 11.24 -6.88
CA ARG A 110 19.27 11.56 -5.81
C ARG A 110 19.60 10.33 -4.96
N TYR A 111 18.65 9.41 -4.79
CA TYR A 111 18.80 8.23 -3.95
C TYR A 111 18.99 6.92 -4.76
N ALA A 112 19.06 6.99 -6.09
CA ALA A 112 19.16 5.83 -6.97
C ALA A 112 20.32 4.88 -6.61
N ARG A 113 21.47 5.42 -6.15
CA ARG A 113 22.61 4.61 -5.70
C ARG A 113 22.28 3.79 -4.45
N ILE A 114 21.54 4.37 -3.49
CA ILE A 114 21.13 3.69 -2.27
C ILE A 114 20.15 2.58 -2.63
N PHE A 115 19.17 2.87 -3.48
CA PHE A 115 18.19 1.89 -3.95
C PHE A 115 18.87 0.70 -4.64
N LYS A 116 19.83 0.97 -5.53
CA LYS A 116 20.56 -0.07 -6.24
C LYS A 116 21.34 -0.98 -5.29
N VAL A 117 22.03 -0.42 -4.28
CA VAL A 117 22.83 -1.20 -3.33
C VAL A 117 21.97 -2.03 -2.40
N SER A 118 20.82 -1.51 -1.98
CA SER A 118 19.90 -2.20 -1.05
C SER A 118 18.90 -3.14 -1.73
N GLY A 119 18.83 -3.14 -3.08
CA GLY A 119 17.75 -3.81 -3.81
C GLY A 119 16.37 -3.15 -3.59
N GLY A 120 16.37 -1.86 -3.26
CA GLY A 120 15.18 -1.07 -3.00
C GLY A 120 14.70 -0.25 -4.18
N GLY A 121 13.88 0.78 -3.92
CA GLY A 121 13.34 1.62 -4.98
C GLY A 121 12.22 2.56 -4.54
N LEU A 122 11.21 2.70 -5.39
CA LEU A 122 9.99 3.46 -5.13
C LEU A 122 8.86 2.53 -4.72
N THR A 123 8.08 2.92 -3.70
CA THR A 123 6.73 2.39 -3.43
C THR A 123 5.75 3.54 -3.47
N ILE A 124 4.63 3.37 -4.19
CA ILE A 124 3.48 4.27 -4.09
C ILE A 124 2.41 3.58 -3.26
N SER A 125 2.01 4.21 -2.17
CA SER A 125 1.08 3.73 -1.15
C SER A 125 0.17 4.89 -0.68
N GLY A 126 -0.32 4.88 0.56
CA GLY A 126 -1.04 5.97 1.21
C GLY A 126 -2.51 5.71 1.42
N GLY A 127 -3.38 6.45 0.74
CA GLY A 127 -4.79 6.13 0.61
C GLY A 127 -4.97 4.95 -0.33
N GLU A 128 -5.32 5.22 -1.58
CA GLU A 128 -5.31 4.23 -2.66
C GLU A 128 -4.59 4.87 -3.85
N PRO A 129 -3.41 4.39 -4.26
CA PRO A 129 -2.64 4.99 -5.36
C PRO A 129 -3.43 5.09 -6.66
N LEU A 130 -4.29 4.10 -6.94
CA LEU A 130 -5.09 4.05 -8.15
C LEU A 130 -6.28 5.02 -8.13
N PHE A 131 -6.50 5.72 -7.02
CA PHE A 131 -7.45 6.83 -6.97
C PHE A 131 -7.00 8.00 -7.83
N GLN A 132 -5.69 8.27 -7.87
CA GLN A 132 -5.03 9.27 -8.71
C GLN A 132 -4.24 8.60 -9.85
N ILE A 133 -4.89 7.72 -10.61
CA ILE A 133 -4.25 6.82 -11.59
C ILE A 133 -3.38 7.55 -12.60
N ALA A 134 -3.81 8.72 -13.12
CA ALA A 134 -3.06 9.46 -14.13
C ALA A 134 -1.66 9.89 -13.64
N PHE A 135 -1.58 10.35 -12.39
CA PHE A 135 -0.30 10.71 -11.75
C PHE A 135 0.52 9.46 -11.39
N THR A 136 -0.13 8.48 -10.75
CA THR A 136 0.52 7.26 -10.27
C THR A 136 1.24 6.51 -11.40
N ARG A 137 0.58 6.28 -12.55
CA ARG A 137 1.19 5.61 -13.69
C ARG A 137 2.38 6.37 -14.27
N ARG A 138 2.32 7.71 -14.31
CA ARG A 138 3.43 8.53 -14.83
C ARG A 138 4.64 8.49 -13.90
N VAL A 139 4.43 8.54 -12.58
CA VAL A 139 5.52 8.42 -11.60
C VAL A 139 6.16 7.04 -11.68
N LEU A 140 5.34 5.96 -11.73
CA LEU A 140 5.85 4.58 -11.84
C LEU A 140 6.65 4.40 -13.14
N LYS A 141 6.08 4.83 -14.27
CA LYS A 141 6.78 4.73 -15.56
C LYS A 141 8.10 5.51 -15.56
N ALA A 142 8.10 6.73 -15.09
CA ALA A 142 9.32 7.55 -15.06
C ALA A 142 10.39 7.00 -14.09
N ALA A 143 9.99 6.38 -12.97
CA ALA A 143 10.90 5.68 -12.08
C ALA A 143 11.47 4.41 -12.72
N HIS A 144 10.62 3.60 -13.37
CA HIS A 144 11.00 2.39 -14.08
C HIS A 144 11.98 2.71 -15.23
N ASP A 145 11.68 3.72 -16.06
CA ASP A 145 12.54 4.18 -17.17
C ASP A 145 13.91 4.68 -16.64
N ALA A 146 13.97 5.15 -15.41
CA ALA A 146 15.21 5.53 -14.73
C ALA A 146 15.97 4.33 -14.10
N GLY A 147 15.50 3.10 -14.30
CA GLY A 147 16.08 1.88 -13.74
C GLY A 147 15.90 1.73 -12.22
N ILE A 148 14.87 2.37 -11.66
CA ILE A 148 14.53 2.26 -10.24
C ILE A 148 13.41 1.24 -10.10
N HIS A 149 13.61 0.25 -9.21
CA HIS A 149 12.61 -0.77 -8.91
C HIS A 149 11.32 -0.13 -8.38
N THR A 150 10.19 -0.47 -8.97
CA THR A 150 8.89 0.11 -8.69
C THR A 150 7.98 -0.87 -7.97
N CYS A 151 7.25 -0.35 -7.00
CA CYS A 151 6.27 -1.09 -6.24
C CYS A 151 5.00 -0.25 -6.06
N ILE A 152 3.85 -0.89 -6.12
CA ILE A 152 2.56 -0.29 -5.76
C ILE A 152 1.96 -1.06 -4.59
N ASP A 153 1.49 -0.34 -3.56
CA ASP A 153 0.78 -0.88 -2.41
C ASP A 153 -0.68 -0.49 -2.52
N THR A 154 -1.54 -1.44 -2.86
CA THR A 154 -2.94 -1.20 -3.25
C THR A 154 -3.88 -2.23 -2.69
N SER A 155 -5.13 -1.83 -2.46
CA SER A 155 -6.22 -2.75 -2.18
C SER A 155 -6.66 -3.57 -3.40
N GLY A 156 -6.20 -3.21 -4.59
CA GLY A 156 -6.66 -3.81 -5.85
C GLY A 156 -8.09 -3.40 -6.26
N PHE A 157 -8.84 -2.71 -5.41
CA PHE A 157 -10.24 -2.32 -5.69
C PHE A 157 -10.38 -1.50 -6.98
N LEU A 158 -9.41 -0.68 -7.30
CA LEU A 158 -9.36 0.10 -8.54
C LEU A 158 -8.43 -0.51 -9.60
N GLY A 159 -8.04 -1.77 -9.46
CA GLY A 159 -7.07 -2.45 -10.34
C GLY A 159 -7.44 -2.46 -11.82
N ALA A 160 -8.75 -2.45 -12.14
CA ALA A 160 -9.23 -2.35 -13.51
C ALA A 160 -8.84 -1.03 -14.22
N ARG A 161 -8.38 -0.01 -13.48
CA ARG A 161 -7.92 1.27 -14.06
C ARG A 161 -6.52 1.20 -14.66
N LEU A 162 -5.70 0.22 -14.24
CA LEU A 162 -4.40 -0.03 -14.86
C LEU A 162 -4.58 -0.79 -16.17
N SER A 163 -3.92 -0.35 -17.23
CA SER A 163 -3.75 -1.15 -18.44
C SER A 163 -2.65 -2.21 -18.24
N ASP A 164 -2.53 -3.17 -19.16
CA ASP A 164 -1.42 -4.13 -19.13
C ASP A 164 -0.08 -3.44 -19.37
N GLU A 165 -0.06 -2.40 -20.22
CA GLU A 165 1.11 -1.56 -20.45
C GLU A 165 1.53 -0.78 -19.18
N ASP A 166 0.58 -0.27 -18.39
CA ASP A 166 0.88 0.37 -17.10
C ASP A 166 1.55 -0.63 -16.14
N LEU A 167 1.08 -1.89 -16.14
CA LEU A 167 1.63 -2.97 -15.32
C LEU A 167 3.07 -3.33 -15.69
N ASP A 168 3.52 -3.07 -16.92
CA ASP A 168 4.91 -3.31 -17.33
C ASP A 168 5.90 -2.40 -16.62
N SER A 169 5.45 -1.26 -16.13
CA SER A 169 6.24 -0.34 -15.30
C SER A 169 6.18 -0.64 -13.80
N ILE A 170 5.60 -1.79 -13.39
CA ILE A 170 5.46 -2.21 -12.00
C ILE A 170 6.18 -3.54 -11.79
N ASP A 171 7.26 -3.51 -10.99
CA ASP A 171 8.07 -4.70 -10.70
C ASP A 171 7.45 -5.59 -9.62
N LEU A 172 6.71 -4.99 -8.67
CA LEU A 172 6.07 -5.70 -7.56
C LEU A 172 4.75 -5.03 -7.16
N VAL A 173 3.73 -5.83 -6.92
CA VAL A 173 2.46 -5.38 -6.33
C VAL A 173 2.36 -5.89 -4.90
N LEU A 174 2.21 -4.98 -3.93
CA LEU A 174 1.75 -5.31 -2.58
C LEU A 174 0.23 -5.26 -2.61
N LEU A 175 -0.40 -6.42 -2.61
CA LEU A 175 -1.85 -6.54 -2.74
C LEU A 175 -2.49 -6.81 -1.38
N ASP A 176 -3.25 -5.85 -0.89
CA ASP A 176 -3.99 -5.97 0.35
C ASP A 176 -5.29 -6.75 0.16
N VAL A 177 -5.32 -8.00 0.55
CA VAL A 177 -6.54 -8.79 0.68
C VAL A 177 -7.13 -8.57 2.06
N LYS A 178 -8.11 -7.66 2.17
CA LYS A 178 -8.62 -7.20 3.48
C LYS A 178 -9.49 -8.23 4.21
N SER A 179 -10.07 -9.18 3.47
CA SER A 179 -10.86 -10.32 3.95
C SER A 179 -11.03 -11.31 2.81
N GLY A 180 -11.27 -12.59 3.13
CA GLY A 180 -11.64 -13.63 2.15
C GLY A 180 -13.15 -13.79 1.96
N LEU A 181 -13.95 -13.27 2.91
CA LEU A 181 -15.41 -13.34 2.88
C LEU A 181 -16.00 -12.00 2.43
N PRO A 182 -16.97 -11.99 1.47
CA PRO A 182 -17.56 -10.75 0.96
C PRO A 182 -18.21 -9.87 2.04
N GLU A 183 -18.91 -10.48 2.98
CA GLU A 183 -19.59 -9.78 4.07
C GLU A 183 -18.60 -9.09 5.01
N THR A 184 -17.56 -9.83 5.42
CA THR A 184 -16.49 -9.30 6.28
C THR A 184 -15.69 -8.24 5.52
N TYR A 185 -15.42 -8.44 4.22
CA TYR A 185 -14.76 -7.42 3.41
C TYR A 185 -15.56 -6.12 3.37
N HIS A 186 -16.88 -6.22 3.18
CA HIS A 186 -17.76 -5.06 3.19
C HIS A 186 -17.79 -4.38 4.56
N GLU A 187 -17.89 -5.15 5.63
CA GLU A 187 -17.84 -4.63 7.00
C GLU A 187 -16.53 -3.88 7.28
N VAL A 188 -15.41 -4.45 6.86
CA VAL A 188 -14.07 -3.86 7.07
C VAL A 188 -13.88 -2.58 6.25
N THR A 189 -14.30 -2.57 4.98
CA THR A 189 -13.86 -1.58 3.99
C THR A 189 -14.97 -0.67 3.48
N GLY A 190 -16.23 -1.04 3.65
CA GLY A 190 -17.38 -0.40 3.02
C GLY A 190 -17.51 -0.68 1.52
N GLN A 191 -16.70 -1.61 0.96
CA GLN A 191 -16.65 -1.94 -0.46
C GLN A 191 -16.86 -3.44 -0.70
N ILE A 192 -16.94 -3.85 -1.97
CA ILE A 192 -17.08 -5.24 -2.38
C ILE A 192 -15.73 -5.90 -2.66
N LEU A 193 -15.59 -7.18 -2.37
CA LEU A 193 -14.33 -7.95 -2.50
C LEU A 193 -13.95 -8.25 -3.97
N ALA A 194 -14.94 -8.47 -4.84
CA ALA A 194 -14.73 -8.99 -6.19
C ALA A 194 -13.64 -8.25 -7.00
N PRO A 195 -13.58 -6.89 -7.06
CA PRO A 195 -12.56 -6.20 -7.83
C PRO A 195 -11.12 -6.50 -7.37
N THR A 196 -10.91 -6.73 -6.06
CA THR A 196 -9.59 -7.12 -5.52
C THR A 196 -9.17 -8.49 -6.03
N ILE A 197 -10.11 -9.45 -6.05
CA ILE A 197 -9.86 -10.80 -6.56
C ILE A 197 -9.59 -10.76 -8.07
N GLU A 198 -10.42 -10.08 -8.83
CA GLU A 198 -10.27 -9.91 -10.29
C GLU A 198 -8.91 -9.30 -10.66
N PHE A 199 -8.46 -8.32 -9.87
CA PHE A 199 -7.14 -7.75 -10.07
C PHE A 199 -6.02 -8.75 -9.76
N GLY A 200 -6.13 -9.52 -8.66
CA GLY A 200 -5.18 -10.58 -8.33
C GLY A 200 -5.12 -11.68 -9.39
N ASP A 201 -6.28 -12.12 -9.91
CA ASP A 201 -6.37 -13.09 -11.00
C ASP A 201 -5.70 -12.57 -12.29
N ARG A 202 -5.88 -11.28 -12.60
CA ARG A 202 -5.21 -10.63 -13.74
C ARG A 202 -3.70 -10.55 -13.55
N LEU A 203 -3.22 -10.17 -12.37
CA LEU A 203 -1.80 -10.16 -12.05
C LEU A 203 -1.19 -11.54 -12.21
N HIS A 204 -1.90 -12.58 -11.74
CA HIS A 204 -1.48 -13.96 -11.90
C HIS A 204 -1.40 -14.37 -13.38
N ALA A 205 -2.42 -14.07 -14.18
CA ALA A 205 -2.45 -14.37 -15.60
C ALA A 205 -1.30 -13.69 -16.39
N LEU A 206 -0.87 -12.50 -15.95
CA LEU A 206 0.23 -11.74 -16.53
C LEU A 206 1.61 -12.11 -15.93
N GLY A 207 1.67 -13.05 -14.97
CA GLY A 207 2.92 -13.44 -14.31
C GLY A 207 3.57 -12.33 -13.48
N LYS A 208 2.79 -11.34 -13.01
CA LYS A 208 3.30 -10.22 -12.20
C LYS A 208 3.58 -10.66 -10.78
N LYS A 209 4.70 -10.23 -10.21
CA LYS A 209 5.09 -10.54 -8.84
C LYS A 209 4.17 -9.86 -7.84
N VAL A 210 3.71 -10.63 -6.85
CA VAL A 210 2.76 -10.15 -5.83
C VAL A 210 3.27 -10.53 -4.45
N TRP A 211 3.22 -9.58 -3.51
CA TRP A 211 3.22 -9.86 -2.08
C TRP A 211 1.81 -9.60 -1.57
N VAL A 212 1.18 -10.61 -1.00
CA VAL A 212 -0.16 -10.46 -0.42
C VAL A 212 -0.03 -9.98 1.02
N ARG A 213 -0.84 -9.00 1.38
CA ARG A 213 -0.94 -8.46 2.75
C ARG A 213 -2.31 -8.72 3.33
N PHE A 214 -2.35 -9.17 4.57
CA PHE A 214 -3.58 -9.39 5.32
C PHE A 214 -3.41 -8.86 6.74
N VAL A 215 -4.34 -7.99 7.20
CA VAL A 215 -4.32 -7.46 8.57
C VAL A 215 -5.19 -8.33 9.45
N LEU A 216 -4.60 -8.94 10.48
CA LEU A 216 -5.28 -9.77 11.46
C LEU A 216 -5.81 -8.91 12.60
N VAL A 217 -7.13 -8.67 12.61
CA VAL A 217 -7.83 -7.86 13.60
C VAL A 217 -8.70 -8.75 14.48
N PRO A 218 -8.43 -8.86 15.80
CA PRO A 218 -9.23 -9.68 16.70
C PRO A 218 -10.70 -9.29 16.70
N GLY A 219 -11.58 -10.27 16.50
CA GLY A 219 -13.04 -10.10 16.45
C GLY A 219 -13.57 -9.48 15.16
N LEU A 220 -12.72 -9.23 14.15
CA LEU A 220 -13.16 -8.68 12.87
C LEU A 220 -12.68 -9.52 11.67
N THR A 221 -11.38 -9.80 11.59
CA THR A 221 -10.81 -10.55 10.44
C THR A 221 -10.15 -11.87 10.87
N ASP A 222 -10.11 -12.20 12.15
CA ASP A 222 -9.40 -13.35 12.72
C ASP A 222 -10.25 -14.63 12.82
N ALA A 223 -11.50 -14.60 12.34
CA ALA A 223 -12.35 -15.80 12.27
C ALA A 223 -11.70 -16.87 11.38
N PRO A 224 -11.67 -18.15 11.79
CA PRO A 224 -10.99 -19.22 11.05
C PRO A 224 -11.47 -19.36 9.61
N ASP A 225 -12.77 -19.26 9.37
CA ASP A 225 -13.38 -19.32 8.03
C ASP A 225 -12.92 -18.17 7.12
N ASN A 226 -12.76 -16.98 7.68
CA ASN A 226 -12.22 -15.85 6.94
C ASN A 226 -10.73 -16.05 6.58
N ILE A 227 -9.94 -16.58 7.52
CA ILE A 227 -8.51 -16.88 7.27
C ILE A 227 -8.37 -17.96 6.20
N GLU A 228 -9.19 -19.02 6.26
CA GLU A 228 -9.23 -20.07 5.26
C GLU A 228 -9.63 -19.53 3.88
N ALA A 229 -10.66 -18.68 3.82
CA ALA A 229 -11.07 -18.03 2.58
C ALA A 229 -9.96 -17.12 1.98
N VAL A 230 -9.20 -16.39 2.81
CA VAL A 230 -8.02 -15.64 2.34
C VAL A 230 -6.97 -16.59 1.78
N ALA A 231 -6.68 -17.71 2.47
CA ALA A 231 -5.72 -18.70 2.01
C ALA A 231 -6.14 -19.33 0.67
N ASP A 232 -7.43 -19.64 0.50
CA ASP A 232 -7.97 -20.16 -0.75
C ASP A 232 -7.83 -19.17 -1.92
N ILE A 233 -8.11 -17.88 -1.69
CA ILE A 233 -7.90 -16.82 -2.67
C ILE A 233 -6.42 -16.76 -3.08
N VAL A 234 -5.50 -16.70 -2.12
CA VAL A 234 -4.07 -16.61 -2.36
C VAL A 234 -3.52 -17.84 -3.09
N SER A 235 -4.06 -19.02 -2.78
CA SER A 235 -3.65 -20.28 -3.41
C SER A 235 -3.91 -20.31 -4.92
N ARG A 236 -4.91 -19.58 -5.41
CA ARG A 236 -5.21 -19.40 -6.84
C ARG A 236 -4.07 -18.74 -7.59
N TRP A 237 -3.29 -17.90 -6.92
CA TRP A 237 -2.18 -17.11 -7.50
C TRP A 237 -0.81 -17.75 -7.26
N LYS A 238 -0.80 -19.07 -7.01
CA LYS A 238 0.45 -19.83 -6.82
C LYS A 238 1.38 -19.66 -8.03
N GLY A 239 2.64 -19.36 -7.76
CA GLY A 239 3.67 -19.11 -8.78
C GLY A 239 3.94 -17.64 -9.08
N THR A 240 3.03 -16.73 -8.73
CA THR A 240 3.22 -15.28 -8.82
C THR A 240 3.29 -14.62 -7.45
N VAL A 241 2.64 -15.21 -6.43
CA VAL A 241 2.78 -14.78 -5.04
C VAL A 241 4.14 -15.22 -4.51
N GLU A 242 5.03 -14.24 -4.28
CA GLU A 242 6.35 -14.47 -3.70
C GLU A 242 6.33 -14.46 -2.16
N ARG A 243 5.35 -13.75 -1.57
CA ARG A 243 5.25 -13.60 -0.11
C ARG A 243 3.80 -13.37 0.32
N VAL A 244 3.45 -13.89 1.49
CA VAL A 244 2.24 -13.55 2.23
C VAL A 244 2.64 -12.93 3.56
N GLU A 245 2.18 -11.72 3.82
CA GLU A 245 2.45 -10.98 5.06
C GLU A 245 1.17 -10.87 5.88
N VAL A 246 1.15 -11.54 7.03
CA VAL A 246 0.10 -11.35 8.03
C VAL A 246 0.55 -10.24 8.97
N LEU A 247 -0.16 -9.11 8.93
CA LEU A 247 0.15 -7.93 9.71
C LEU A 247 -0.72 -7.91 10.98
N PRO A 248 -0.14 -7.97 12.18
CA PRO A 248 -0.92 -7.87 13.40
C PRO A 248 -1.54 -6.46 13.51
N PHE A 249 -2.83 -6.41 13.83
CA PHE A 249 -3.50 -5.16 14.14
C PHE A 249 -2.83 -4.43 15.31
N HIS A 250 -2.79 -3.10 15.24
CA HIS A 250 -2.39 -2.21 16.35
C HIS A 250 -3.12 -0.86 16.28
N ASN A 251 -3.26 -0.19 17.42
CA ASN A 251 -4.05 1.04 17.57
C ASN A 251 -3.29 2.35 17.29
N MET A 252 -2.15 2.30 16.61
CA MET A 252 -1.29 3.49 16.39
C MET A 252 -1.97 4.60 15.56
N GLY A 253 -3.03 4.28 14.83
CA GLY A 253 -3.83 5.26 14.08
C GLY A 253 -4.93 5.96 14.87
N ALA A 254 -5.25 5.51 16.08
CA ALA A 254 -6.41 5.99 16.87
C ALA A 254 -6.46 7.51 17.06
N ASP A 255 -5.30 8.13 17.35
CA ASP A 255 -5.22 9.59 17.54
C ASP A 255 -5.57 10.36 16.25
N LYS A 256 -5.24 9.84 15.08
CA LYS A 256 -5.59 10.46 13.80
C LYS A 256 -7.10 10.45 13.58
N TRP A 257 -7.77 9.33 13.89
CA TRP A 257 -9.24 9.24 13.82
C TRP A 257 -9.89 10.29 14.71
N LYS A 258 -9.40 10.43 15.94
CA LYS A 258 -9.90 11.41 16.89
C LYS A 258 -9.70 12.86 16.42
N HIS A 259 -8.51 13.18 15.90
CA HIS A 259 -8.21 14.53 15.36
C HIS A 259 -9.11 14.89 14.17
N LEU A 260 -9.49 13.89 13.36
CA LEU A 260 -10.40 14.08 12.24
C LEU A 260 -11.89 14.13 12.64
N GLY A 261 -12.20 13.97 13.93
CA GLY A 261 -13.58 13.87 14.41
C GLY A 261 -14.32 12.61 13.92
N LEU A 262 -13.58 11.58 13.51
CA LEU A 262 -14.12 10.32 13.02
C LEU A 262 -14.25 9.31 14.17
N LYS A 263 -15.33 8.52 14.14
CA LYS A 263 -15.53 7.43 15.11
C LYS A 263 -14.54 6.29 14.81
N TYR A 264 -13.69 5.97 15.78
CA TYR A 264 -12.80 4.80 15.70
C TYR A 264 -13.45 3.61 16.39
N THR A 265 -13.93 2.64 15.63
CA THR A 265 -14.69 1.48 16.13
C THR A 265 -13.82 0.46 16.87
N LEU A 266 -12.51 0.48 16.63
CA LEU A 266 -11.55 -0.50 17.17
C LEU A 266 -10.74 0.05 18.37
N GLU A 267 -11.17 1.14 19.00
CA GLU A 267 -10.45 1.79 20.11
C GLU A 267 -10.12 0.81 21.26
N ASN A 268 -11.05 -0.10 21.56
CA ASN A 268 -10.94 -1.07 22.66
C ASN A 268 -10.45 -2.46 22.22
N VAL A 269 -10.13 -2.64 20.93
CA VAL A 269 -9.61 -3.90 20.43
C VAL A 269 -8.12 -4.01 20.78
N ARG A 270 -7.76 -5.07 21.50
CA ARG A 270 -6.37 -5.34 21.84
C ARG A 270 -5.63 -5.96 20.64
N PRO A 271 -4.38 -5.56 20.36
CA PRO A 271 -3.57 -6.23 19.38
C PRO A 271 -3.52 -7.75 19.61
N PRO A 272 -3.48 -8.56 18.52
CA PRO A 272 -3.37 -10.00 18.66
C PRO A 272 -2.08 -10.37 19.37
N ASN A 273 -2.11 -11.47 20.15
CA ASN A 273 -0.88 -11.97 20.78
C ASN A 273 0.06 -12.48 19.67
N THR A 274 1.34 -12.10 19.73
CA THR A 274 2.37 -12.47 18.75
C THR A 274 2.51 -13.99 18.52
N ARG A 275 2.10 -14.82 19.49
CA ARG A 275 2.03 -16.28 19.32
C ARG A 275 0.98 -16.76 18.30
N ILE A 276 -0.09 -15.99 18.07
CA ILE A 276 -1.12 -16.33 17.09
C ILE A 276 -0.60 -16.06 15.67
N CYS A 277 0.22 -15.03 15.52
CA CYS A 277 0.80 -14.65 14.24
C CYS A 277 1.96 -15.56 13.79
N SER A 278 2.63 -16.26 14.72
CA SER A 278 3.83 -17.05 14.41
C SER A 278 3.54 -18.47 13.90
N GLY A 279 2.27 -18.89 13.80
CA GLY A 279 1.90 -20.17 13.18
C GLY A 279 2.65 -21.40 13.72
N HIS A 280 3.02 -21.43 15.00
CA HIS A 280 3.67 -22.63 15.58
C HIS A 280 2.59 -23.71 15.73
N PRO A 281 2.62 -24.79 14.94
CA PRO A 281 1.81 -25.97 15.25
C PRO A 281 2.26 -26.44 16.63
N ARG A 282 1.30 -26.51 17.57
CA ARG A 282 1.53 -27.28 18.78
C ARG A 282 1.86 -28.68 18.32
N GLY A 283 3.04 -29.15 18.72
CA GLY A 283 3.58 -30.43 18.31
C GLY A 283 2.57 -31.58 18.48
N LEU A 284 2.57 -32.44 17.48
CA LEU A 284 2.32 -33.88 17.62
C LEU A 284 3.66 -34.55 17.88
#